data_412bd2227448de9252a9a61977481100
#
_entry.id   412bd2227448de9252a9a61977481100
#
_cell.length_a   1.000
_cell.length_b   1.000
_cell.length_c   1.000
_cell.angle_alpha   90.00
_cell.angle_beta   90.00
_cell.angle_gamma   90.00
#
_symmetry.space_group_name_H-M   'P 1'
#
loop_
_entity.id
_entity.type
_entity.pdbx_description
1 polymer ?
#
loop_
_entity_poly.entity_id
_entity_poly.type
_entity_poly.pdbx_seq_one_letter_code
_entity_poly.pdbx_strand_id
1 'polypeptide(L)' 'MDRKEKEAFINEYVALCKKHGMYLWSGEPWYGLDLIVGGIDENKIRDYIAIYND' A
#
# COMPACT_ATOMS: atom_id res chain seq x y z
N MET A 1 -15.65 7.99 -3.31
CA MET A 1 -15.10 6.95 -4.19
C MET A 1 -15.76 5.61 -3.89
N ASP A 2 -16.15 4.90 -4.93
CA ASP A 2 -16.80 3.61 -4.82
C ASP A 2 -15.83 2.56 -4.25
N ARG A 3 -16.38 1.61 -3.48
CA ARG A 3 -15.59 0.54 -2.88
C ARG A 3 -14.88 -0.30 -3.95
N LYS A 4 -15.53 -0.54 -5.07
CA LYS A 4 -14.92 -1.28 -6.17
C LYS A 4 -13.72 -0.56 -6.74
N GLU A 5 -13.80 0.75 -6.86
CA GLU A 5 -12.69 1.56 -7.34
C GLU A 5 -11.52 1.53 -6.37
N LYS A 6 -11.80 1.57 -5.06
CA LYS A 6 -10.76 1.45 -4.05
C LYS A 6 -10.08 0.09 -4.10
N GLU A 7 -10.85 -0.97 -4.23
CA GLU A 7 -10.30 -2.32 -4.33
C GLU A 7 -9.45 -2.50 -5.58
N ALA A 8 -9.92 -1.96 -6.71
CA ALA A 8 -9.16 -2.01 -7.95
C ALA A 8 -7.82 -1.29 -7.79
N PHE A 9 -7.84 -0.12 -7.19
CA PHE A 9 -6.62 0.64 -6.93
C PHE A 9 -5.65 -0.14 -6.05
N ILE A 10 -6.16 -0.71 -4.96
CA ILE A 10 -5.32 -1.48 -4.03
C ILE A 10 -4.71 -2.69 -4.72
N ASN A 11 -5.50 -3.41 -5.53
CA ASN A 11 -5.01 -4.55 -6.28
C ASN A 11 -3.88 -4.17 -7.23
N GLU A 12 -4.04 -3.07 -7.95
CA GLU A 12 -3.02 -2.58 -8.86
C GLU A 12 -1.78 -2.12 -8.10
N TYR A 13 -1.97 -1.45 -6.98
CA TYR A 13 -0.87 -1.00 -6.14
C TYR A 13 -0.06 -2.18 -5.60
N VAL A 14 -0.74 -3.21 -5.09
CA VAL A 14 -0.07 -4.41 -4.58
C VAL A 14 0.72 -5.10 -5.70
N ALA A 15 0.13 -5.22 -6.88
CA ALA A 15 0.81 -5.80 -8.03
C ALA A 15 2.07 -5.00 -8.40
N LEU A 16 1.97 -3.68 -8.35
CA LEU A 16 3.10 -2.80 -8.61
C LEU A 16 4.21 -3.01 -7.58
N CYS A 17 3.85 -3.12 -6.30
CA CYS A 17 4.80 -3.37 -5.23
C CYS A 17 5.54 -4.68 -5.45
N LYS A 18 4.83 -5.73 -5.81
CA LYS A 18 5.44 -7.03 -6.09
C LYS A 18 6.37 -6.98 -7.30
N LYS A 19 5.96 -6.26 -8.33
CA LYS A 19 6.74 -6.15 -9.56
C LYS A 19 8.07 -5.47 -9.31
N HIS A 20 8.08 -4.43 -8.50
CA HIS A 20 9.27 -3.63 -8.26
C HIS A 20 10.00 -3.96 -6.95
N GLY A 21 9.39 -4.76 -6.09
CA GLY A 21 9.98 -5.10 -4.80
C GLY A 21 10.04 -3.92 -3.84
N MET A 22 9.08 -3.01 -3.93
CA MET A 22 9.04 -1.79 -3.12
C MET A 22 7.62 -1.50 -2.69
N TYR A 23 7.47 -0.74 -1.60
CA TYR A 23 6.15 -0.26 -1.19
C TYR A 23 6.29 1.07 -0.46
N LEU A 24 5.19 1.81 -0.36
CA LEU A 24 5.15 3.09 0.32
C LEU A 24 4.69 2.89 1.76
N TRP A 25 5.34 3.57 2.68
CA TRP A 25 5.01 3.48 4.09
C TRP A 25 5.20 4.83 4.75
N SER A 26 4.38 5.13 5.75
CA SER A 26 4.50 6.36 6.52
C SER A 26 4.58 6.02 8.00
N GLY A 27 5.75 6.19 8.57
CA GLY A 27 5.95 5.98 10.00
C GLY A 27 5.59 7.18 10.83
N GLU A 28 5.69 8.37 10.23
CA GLU A 28 5.43 9.60 10.93
C GLU A 28 4.65 10.57 10.04
N PRO A 29 3.56 11.15 10.56
CA PRO A 29 2.66 11.96 9.72
C PRO A 29 3.29 13.17 9.06
N TRP A 30 4.31 13.73 9.67
CA TRP A 30 4.93 14.96 9.16
C TRP A 30 6.04 14.72 8.13
N TYR A 31 6.46 13.48 7.92
CA TYR A 31 7.50 13.16 6.96
C TYR A 31 6.98 12.83 5.57
N GLY A 32 5.70 12.56 5.45
CA GLY A 32 5.15 12.04 4.21
C GLY A 32 5.43 10.55 4.05
N LEU A 33 5.51 10.10 2.82
CA LEU A 33 5.66 8.68 2.51
C LEU A 33 7.12 8.32 2.24
N ASP A 34 7.56 7.21 2.85
CA ASP A 34 8.86 6.64 2.59
C ASP A 34 8.73 5.48 1.60
N LEU A 35 9.73 5.32 0.75
CA LEU A 35 9.81 4.19 -0.15
C LEU A 35 10.65 3.10 0.50
N ILE A 36 10.02 1.96 0.76
CA ILE A 36 10.68 0.83 1.41
C ILE A 36 11.02 -0.21 0.34
N VAL A 37 12.26 -0.66 0.32
CA VAL A 37 12.75 -1.64 -0.65
C VAL A 37 12.87 -3.01 0.01
N GLY A 38 12.30 -4.02 -0.62
CA GLY A 38 12.35 -5.39 -0.11
C GLY A 38 11.28 -5.67 0.93
N GLY A 39 11.26 -6.90 1.45
CA GLY A 39 10.33 -7.31 2.48
C GLY A 39 8.87 -7.27 2.06
N ILE A 40 8.58 -7.55 0.80
CA ILE A 40 7.22 -7.47 0.28
C ILE A 40 6.35 -8.56 0.88
N ASP A 41 5.29 -8.14 1.56
CA ASP A 41 4.26 -9.03 2.11
C ASP A 41 2.91 -8.44 1.74
N GLU A 42 2.21 -9.12 0.83
CA GLU A 42 0.94 -8.65 0.31
C GLU A 42 -0.09 -8.42 1.42
N ASN A 43 -0.19 -9.34 2.37
CA ASN A 43 -1.16 -9.23 3.44
C ASN A 43 -0.89 -8.00 4.32
N LYS A 44 0.37 -7.76 4.62
CA LYS A 44 0.77 -6.61 5.42
C LYS A 44 0.49 -5.30 4.71
N ILE A 45 0.77 -5.24 3.41
CA ILE A 45 0.51 -4.05 2.61
C ILE A 45 -0.99 -3.78 2.55
N ARG A 46 -1.82 -4.81 2.35
CA ARG A 46 -3.27 -4.66 2.31
C ARG A 46 -3.83 -4.22 3.66
N ASP A 47 -3.36 -4.79 4.75
CA ASP A 47 -3.80 -4.43 6.10
C ASP A 47 -3.46 -2.97 6.40
N TYR A 48 -2.30 -2.53 5.99
CA TYR A 48 -1.85 -1.16 6.20
C TYR A 48 -2.78 -0.16 5.51
N ILE A 49 -3.20 -0.48 4.29
CA ILE A 49 -4.12 0.37 3.54
C ILE A 49 -5.53 0.30 4.13
N ALA A 50 -5.97 -0.88 4.54
CA ALA A 50 -7.31 -1.10 5.06
C ALA A 50 -7.61 -0.25 6.30
N ILE A 51 -6.61 0.06 7.10
CA ILE A 51 -6.77 0.90 8.29
C ILE A 51 -7.37 2.25 7.95
N TYR A 52 -7.10 2.76 6.74
CA TYR A 52 -7.55 4.08 6.32
C TYR A 52 -8.81 4.05 5.45
N ASN A 53 -9.39 2.88 5.25
CA ASN A 53 -10.54 2.73 4.35
C ASN A 53 -11.88 2.54 5.05
N ASP A 54 -11.90 2.60 6.33
CA ASP A 54 -13.16 2.47 7.10
C ASP A 54 -13.92 3.77 7.20
#